data_ab76b79b084b162c0de65c14f9d250d8
#
_entry.id   ab76b79b084b162c0de65c14f9d250d8
#
_cell.length_a   1.000
_cell.length_b   1.000
_cell.length_c   1.000
_cell.angle_alpha   90.00
_cell.angle_beta   90.00
_cell.angle_gamma   90.00
#
_symmetry.space_group_name_H-M   'P 1'
#
loop_
_entity.id
_entity.type
_entity.pdbx_description
1 polymer ?
#
loop_
_entity_poly.entity_id
_entity_poly.type
_entity_poly.pdbx_seq_one_letter_code
_entity_poly.pdbx_strand_id
1 'polypeptide(L)'
;MNVSGNGMVFRNEHEKNGDTWYSYAVGISSKDREGNWVSATMPIRFKKGIEVADRTRINITNGFFSVRAYEKEGQTRKIIEIMCLEYEEVMSGSNMPEGFTSLQDEDIPF
;
A
#
# COMPACT_ATOMS: atom_id res chain seq x y z
N MET A 1 14.56 1.92 8.06
CA MET A 1 13.80 3.13 7.80
C MET A 1 12.35 2.84 8.08
N ASN A 2 11.78 3.54 9.01
CA ASN A 2 10.41 3.24 9.44
C ASN A 2 9.38 3.90 8.55
N VAL A 3 8.26 3.26 8.42
CA VAL A 3 7.19 3.73 7.56
C VAL A 3 5.89 3.73 8.34
N SER A 4 5.14 4.81 8.26
CA SER A 4 3.81 4.85 8.83
C SER A 4 2.96 5.78 7.98
N GLY A 5 1.66 5.65 8.09
CA GLY A 5 0.76 6.52 7.36
C GLY A 5 -0.34 5.78 6.65
N ASN A 6 -1.15 6.52 5.94
CA ASN A 6 -2.33 5.98 5.28
C ASN A 6 -2.07 5.64 3.84
N GLY A 7 -2.73 4.64 3.36
CA GLY A 7 -2.67 4.27 1.97
C GLY A 7 -3.78 3.33 1.62
N MET A 8 -3.98 3.09 0.35
CA MET A 8 -4.98 2.15 -0.10
C MET A 8 -4.29 0.91 -0.63
N VAL A 9 -4.70 -0.24 -0.14
CA VAL A 9 -4.09 -1.50 -0.53
C VAL A 9 -4.84 -2.05 -1.74
N PHE A 10 -4.08 -2.44 -2.74
CA PHE A 10 -4.63 -3.10 -3.91
C PHE A 10 -4.10 -4.52 -3.91
N ARG A 11 -4.97 -5.48 -4.16
CA ARG A 11 -4.61 -6.88 -4.16
C ARG A 11 -4.63 -7.41 -5.58
N ASN A 12 -3.58 -8.10 -5.95
CA ASN A 12 -3.50 -8.73 -7.26
C ASN A 12 -3.51 -10.23 -7.08
N GLU A 13 -4.32 -10.90 -7.84
CA GLU A 13 -4.42 -12.34 -7.75
C GLU A 13 -3.56 -12.98 -8.83
N HIS A 14 -2.81 -13.99 -8.47
CA HIS A 14 -1.93 -14.71 -9.39
C HIS A 14 -2.28 -16.18 -9.34
N GLU A 15 -2.19 -16.83 -10.49
CA GLU A 15 -2.49 -18.24 -10.53
C GLU A 15 -1.49 -18.93 -11.42
N LYS A 16 -0.96 -20.06 -11.01
CA LYS A 16 -0.04 -20.82 -11.81
C LYS A 16 -0.16 -22.27 -11.41
N ASN A 17 -0.39 -23.14 -12.37
CA ASN A 17 -0.46 -24.59 -12.16
C ASN A 17 -1.48 -24.95 -11.08
N GLY A 18 -2.57 -24.22 -11.03
CA GLY A 18 -3.62 -24.57 -10.08
C GLY A 18 -3.44 -23.92 -8.73
N ASP A 19 -2.30 -23.26 -8.50
CA ASP A 19 -2.08 -22.59 -7.24
C ASP A 19 -2.42 -21.12 -7.37
N THR A 20 -3.07 -20.56 -6.37
CA THR A 20 -3.44 -19.17 -6.40
C THR A 20 -2.76 -18.45 -5.24
N TRP A 21 -2.21 -17.30 -5.50
CA TRP A 21 -1.65 -16.49 -4.43
C TRP A 21 -1.89 -15.02 -4.73
N TYR A 22 -1.68 -14.17 -3.73
CA TYR A 22 -1.95 -12.76 -3.88
C TYR A 22 -0.70 -11.94 -3.62
N SER A 23 -0.59 -10.83 -4.30
CA SER A 23 0.43 -9.85 -3.99
C SER A 23 -0.28 -8.54 -3.72
N TYR A 24 0.37 -7.64 -3.03
CA TYR A 24 -0.26 -6.40 -2.63
C TYR A 24 0.59 -5.20 -2.98
N ALA A 25 -0.07 -4.11 -3.26
CA ALA A 25 0.59 -2.83 -3.48
C ALA A 25 -0.19 -1.79 -2.71
N VAL A 26 0.49 -0.76 -2.24
CA VAL A 26 -0.20 0.31 -1.53
C VAL A 26 -0.05 1.56 -2.36
N GLY A 27 -1.15 2.27 -2.53
CA GLY A 27 -1.17 3.52 -3.26
C GLY A 27 -1.02 4.68 -2.31
N ILE A 28 -0.16 5.61 -2.66
CA ILE A 28 0.13 6.77 -1.86
C ILE A 28 0.01 7.99 -2.75
N SER A 29 -0.54 9.06 -2.21
CA SER A 29 -0.68 10.30 -2.96
C SER A 29 -0.06 11.44 -2.19
N SER A 30 0.50 12.38 -2.89
CA SER A 30 1.01 13.59 -2.26
C SER A 30 0.98 14.73 -3.27
N LYS A 31 1.18 15.94 -2.82
CA LYS A 31 1.18 17.08 -3.72
C LYS A 31 2.58 17.37 -4.19
N ASP A 32 2.70 17.73 -5.46
CA ASP A 32 4.00 18.10 -5.98
C ASP A 32 4.20 19.59 -5.72
N ARG A 33 5.27 20.14 -6.27
CA ARG A 33 5.57 21.52 -5.99
C ARG A 33 4.55 22.47 -6.53
N GLU A 34 3.87 22.09 -7.55
CA GLU A 34 2.89 22.98 -8.15
C GLU A 34 1.53 22.80 -7.57
N GLY A 35 1.38 22.03 -6.54
CA GLY A 35 0.10 21.84 -5.92
C GLY A 35 -0.78 20.77 -6.54
N ASN A 36 -0.26 20.04 -7.50
CA ASN A 36 -1.05 18.98 -8.10
C ASN A 36 -0.88 17.68 -7.36
N TRP A 37 -1.95 16.92 -7.27
CA TRP A 37 -1.87 15.63 -6.60
C TRP A 37 -1.26 14.61 -7.55
N VAL A 38 -0.28 13.88 -7.05
CA VAL A 38 0.30 12.80 -7.82
C VAL A 38 0.26 11.57 -6.95
N SER A 39 0.13 10.43 -7.56
CA SER A 39 0.05 9.18 -6.79
C SER A 39 0.85 8.09 -7.48
N ALA A 40 1.24 7.14 -6.70
CA ALA A 40 1.99 6.00 -7.20
C ALA A 40 1.74 4.84 -6.27
N THR A 41 2.07 3.65 -6.73
CA THR A 41 1.91 2.47 -5.90
C THR A 41 3.28 1.88 -5.61
N MET A 42 3.37 1.17 -4.51
CA MET A 42 4.60 0.53 -4.10
C MET A 42 4.25 -0.84 -3.56
N PRO A 43 5.06 -1.86 -3.80
CA PRO A 43 4.77 -3.18 -3.27
C PRO A 43 4.76 -3.15 -1.75
N ILE A 44 3.84 -3.88 -1.14
CA ILE A 44 3.75 -3.96 0.30
C ILE A 44 3.55 -5.42 0.67
N ARG A 45 4.19 -5.85 1.73
CA ARG A 45 4.04 -7.20 2.22
C ARG A 45 3.56 -7.15 3.65
N PHE A 46 2.73 -8.10 4.01
CA PHE A 46 2.20 -8.19 5.35
C PHE A 46 2.76 -9.44 6.01
N LYS A 47 2.60 -9.55 7.32
CA LYS A 47 3.07 -10.72 8.02
C LYS A 47 2.38 -11.94 7.46
N LYS A 48 3.03 -13.09 7.61
CA LYS A 48 2.48 -14.31 7.11
C LYS A 48 1.11 -14.57 7.68
N GLY A 49 0.22 -15.01 6.86
CA GLY A 49 -1.13 -15.33 7.30
C GLY A 49 -2.12 -14.19 7.24
N ILE A 50 -1.66 -13.00 6.90
CA ILE A 50 -2.56 -11.88 6.82
C ILE A 50 -3.04 -11.71 5.41
N GLU A 51 -4.34 -11.58 5.23
CA GLU A 51 -4.91 -11.30 3.93
C GLU A 51 -5.70 -10.00 4.02
N VAL A 52 -5.54 -9.15 3.05
CA VAL A 52 -6.21 -7.87 3.02
C VAL A 52 -7.06 -7.83 1.75
N ALA A 53 -8.28 -7.39 1.86
CA ALA A 53 -9.15 -7.32 0.68
C ALA A 53 -8.67 -6.23 -0.26
N ASP A 54 -9.01 -6.38 -1.52
CA ASP A 54 -8.62 -5.40 -2.50
C ASP A 54 -9.29 -4.06 -2.19
N ARG A 55 -8.52 -3.00 -2.38
CA ARG A 55 -9.02 -1.63 -2.19
C ARG A 55 -9.41 -1.34 -0.75
N THR A 56 -8.62 -1.79 0.17
CA THR A 56 -8.83 -1.51 1.57
C THR A 56 -7.93 -0.35 1.99
N ARG A 57 -8.50 0.63 2.69
CA ARG A 57 -7.69 1.70 3.20
C ARG A 57 -7.13 1.27 4.51
N ILE A 58 -5.86 1.51 4.70
CA ILE A 58 -5.22 1.15 5.95
C ILE A 58 -4.37 2.29 6.45
N ASN A 59 -4.08 2.26 7.74
CA ASN A 59 -3.15 3.17 8.35
C ASN A 59 -2.04 2.28 8.90
N ILE A 60 -0.84 2.38 8.33
CA ILE A 60 0.27 1.57 8.78
C ILE A 60 0.80 2.20 10.04
N THR A 61 0.80 1.44 11.12
CA THR A 61 1.28 1.95 12.39
C THR A 61 2.69 1.47 12.68
N ASN A 62 3.14 0.38 12.03
CA ASN A 62 4.50 -0.07 12.23
C ASN A 62 4.94 -0.78 10.97
N GLY A 63 5.91 -0.25 10.29
CA GLY A 63 6.44 -0.85 9.08
C GLY A 63 7.83 -0.34 8.78
N PHE A 64 8.45 -0.90 7.77
CA PHE A 64 9.75 -0.41 7.35
C PHE A 64 9.97 -0.73 5.87
N PHE A 65 10.89 -0.01 5.26
CA PHE A 65 11.25 -0.30 3.88
C PHE A 65 12.23 -1.46 3.87
N SER A 66 12.05 -2.33 2.92
CA SER A 66 12.90 -3.51 2.78
C SER A 66 13.31 -3.64 1.32
N VAL A 67 14.46 -4.20 1.07
CA VAL A 67 14.93 -4.41 -0.29
C VAL A 67 14.91 -5.90 -0.55
N ARG A 68 14.33 -6.30 -1.66
CA ARG A 68 14.29 -7.69 -2.03
C ARG A 68 14.96 -7.85 -3.39
N ALA A 69 15.81 -8.84 -3.53
CA ALA A 69 16.47 -9.12 -4.79
C ALA A 69 15.84 -10.35 -5.42
N TYR A 70 15.74 -10.35 -6.72
CA TYR A 70 15.23 -11.52 -7.42
C TYR A 70 15.92 -11.60 -8.78
N GLU A 71 15.87 -12.78 -9.38
CA GLU A 71 16.50 -12.96 -10.66
C GLU A 71 15.47 -13.04 -11.76
N LYS A 72 15.74 -12.36 -12.86
CA LYS A 72 14.86 -12.42 -13.98
C LYS A 72 15.71 -12.43 -15.22
N GLU A 73 15.55 -13.44 -16.03
CA GLU A 73 16.29 -13.54 -17.28
C GLU A 73 17.78 -13.46 -17.05
N GLY A 74 18.26 -14.09 -16.03
CA GLY A 74 19.69 -14.13 -15.76
C GLY A 74 20.25 -12.90 -15.13
N GLN A 75 19.41 -11.92 -14.79
CA GLN A 75 19.89 -10.70 -14.18
C GLN A 75 19.29 -10.55 -12.80
N THR A 76 20.10 -10.05 -11.89
CA THR A 76 19.60 -9.80 -10.55
C THR A 76 18.97 -8.42 -10.51
N ARG A 77 17.74 -8.36 -10.03
CA ARG A 77 17.03 -7.11 -9.90
C ARG A 77 16.65 -6.91 -8.46
N LYS A 78 16.56 -5.65 -8.05
CA LYS A 78 16.24 -5.32 -6.69
C LYS A 78 15.04 -4.41 -6.67
N ILE A 79 14.17 -4.58 -5.68
CA ILE A 79 13.03 -3.70 -5.54
C ILE A 79 12.92 -3.30 -4.10
N ILE A 80 12.36 -2.14 -3.87
CA ILE A 80 12.09 -1.67 -2.53
C ILE A 80 10.62 -1.92 -2.26
N GLU A 81 10.31 -2.47 -1.12
CA GLU A 81 8.93 -2.72 -0.77
C GLU A 81 8.73 -2.34 0.67
N ILE A 82 7.48 -2.17 1.09
CA ILE A 82 7.16 -1.87 2.46
C ILE A 82 6.86 -3.18 3.14
N MET A 83 7.49 -3.41 4.29
CA MET A 83 7.13 -4.56 5.12
C MET A 83 6.25 -4.01 6.22
N CYS A 84 4.97 -4.38 6.21
CA CYS A 84 4.02 -3.87 7.17
C CYS A 84 3.88 -4.85 8.32
N LEU A 85 4.23 -4.41 9.51
CA LEU A 85 4.14 -5.26 10.68
C LEU A 85 2.83 -5.07 11.42
N GLU A 86 2.32 -3.84 11.44
CA GLU A 86 1.06 -3.55 12.09
C GLU A 86 0.32 -2.49 11.34
N TYR A 87 -0.98 -2.63 11.26
CA TYR A 87 -1.79 -1.63 10.57
C TYR A 87 -3.21 -1.68 11.12
N GLU A 88 -3.98 -0.64 10.84
CA GLU A 88 -5.37 -0.60 11.19
C GLU A 88 -6.15 -0.33 9.92
N GLU A 89 -7.30 -0.96 9.77
CA GLU A 89 -8.14 -0.69 8.62
C GLU A 89 -8.94 0.57 8.90
N VAL A 90 -9.00 1.43 7.90
CA VAL A 90 -9.71 2.67 8.04
C VAL A 90 -11.11 2.48 7.50
N MET A 91 -12.10 2.71 8.34
CA MET A 91 -13.46 2.52 7.92
C MET A 91 -13.84 3.69 7.12
N SER A 92 -13.57 3.69 5.90
CA SER A 92 -13.82 4.84 5.19
C SER A 92 -15.15 4.76 4.59
N GLY A 93 -15.56 5.58 4.15
CA GLY A 93 -16.67 5.55 3.41
C GLY A 93 -17.85 5.47 4.09
N SER A 94 -18.09 4.46 4.55
CA SER A 94 -19.33 4.25 4.99
C SER A 94 -19.80 5.40 5.69
N ASN A 95 -19.22 5.82 6.57
CA ASN A 95 -19.83 6.83 7.24
C ASN A 95 -19.07 7.97 7.08
N MET A 96 -18.31 8.00 6.20
CA MET A 96 -17.64 9.04 6.03
C MET A 96 -18.43 10.00 5.45
N PRO A 97 -18.61 10.96 5.94
CA PRO A 97 -19.40 11.95 5.46
C PRO A 97 -18.70 12.40 4.36
N GLU A 98 -19.20 12.47 3.46
CA GLU A 98 -18.67 12.87 2.44
C GLU A 98 -17.89 13.95 2.59
N GLY A 99 -18.29 14.80 2.99
CA GLY A 99 -17.55 15.92 2.95
C GLY A 99 -16.34 15.65 3.53
N PHE A 100 -16.33 15.04 4.32
CA PHE A 100 -15.31 14.82 5.01
C PHE A 100 -14.31 14.27 4.25
N THR A 101 -14.66 13.65 3.50
CA THR A 101 -13.76 13.05 2.83
C THR A 101 -12.97 13.98 2.29
N SER A 102 -13.48 14.81 1.86
CA SER A 102 -12.71 15.58 1.21
C SER A 102 -11.78 16.10 2.06
N LEU A 103 -12.08 16.32 2.96
CA LEU A 103 -11.25 16.95 3.67
C LEU A 103 -10.22 16.19 4.04
N GLN A 104 -10.48 15.31 4.34
CA GLN A 104 -9.60 14.58 4.81
C GLN A 104 -8.66 14.50 3.89
N ASP A 105 -8.95 14.69 2.89
CA ASP A 105 -8.06 14.58 2.01
C ASP A 105 -7.17 15.56 2.12
N GLU A 106 -7.54 16.58 2.31
CA GLU A 106 -6.71 17.55 2.32
C GLU A 106 -5.85 17.37 3.37
N ASP A 107 -6.14 16.66 4.09
CA ASP A 107 -5.38 16.52 5.14
C ASP A 107 -4.31 15.69 4.87
N ILE A 108 -4.25 15.10 3.87
CA ILE A 108 -3.28 14.27 3.68
C ILE A 108 -2.15 15.01 3.54
N PRO A 109 -1.35 15.05 4.30
CA PRO A 109 -0.34 15.86 4.29
C PRO A 109 0.76 15.08 3.93
N PHE A 110 1.24 14.88 3.36
CA PHE A 110 2.37 14.17 3.13
C PHE A 110 3.41 15.02 2.67
#